data_a50bae539598b06e9159b7089d4ea34d
#
_entry.id   a50bae539598b06e9159b7089d4ea34d
#
_cell.length_a   1.000
_cell.length_b   1.000
_cell.length_c   1.000
_cell.angle_alpha   90.00
_cell.angle_beta   90.00
_cell.angle_gamma   90.00
#
_symmetry.space_group_name_H-M   'P 1'
#
loop_
_entity.id
_entity.type
_entity.pdbx_description
1 polymer ?
#
loop_
_entity_poly.entity_id
_entity_poly.type
_entity_poly.pdbx_seq_one_letter_code
_entity_poly.pdbx_strand_id
1 'polypeptide(L)'
;DVDQSSESETVVTSAMKGLSDAAEWAIAKVYDGTWDEIGNAATSLGVAENAVGLPTATWSMENFSVADYEDLFQKVLNGDITIDNNSEMADPSTAGLSNVNVNYIGG
;
A
#
# COMPACT_ATOMS: atom_id res chain seq x y z
N ASP A 1 -5.85 3.06 -6.90
CA ASP A 1 -7.03 2.20 -6.77
C ASP A 1 -6.95 0.98 -7.70
N VAL A 2 -6.70 1.18 -8.99
CA VAL A 2 -6.61 0.15 -10.02
C VAL A 2 -5.36 0.34 -10.86
N ASP A 3 -5.02 -0.68 -11.65
CA ASP A 3 -3.94 -0.57 -12.62
C ASP A 3 -4.27 0.47 -13.70
N GLN A 4 -3.40 1.45 -13.87
CA GLN A 4 -3.54 2.55 -14.84
C GLN A 4 -2.55 2.44 -16.01
N SER A 5 -1.92 1.30 -16.20
CA SER A 5 -0.95 1.08 -17.28
C SER A 5 -1.53 1.30 -18.67
N SER A 6 -2.86 1.14 -18.84
CA SER A 6 -3.56 1.38 -20.09
C SER A 6 -3.76 2.86 -20.43
N GLU A 7 -3.57 3.76 -19.47
CA GLU A 7 -3.81 5.21 -19.68
C GLU A 7 -2.65 5.89 -20.40
N SER A 8 -1.43 5.42 -20.19
CA SER A 8 -0.23 5.97 -20.83
C SER A 8 0.95 5.02 -20.70
N GLU A 9 1.80 4.97 -21.73
CA GLU A 9 3.11 4.27 -21.71
C GLU A 9 4.08 4.84 -20.66
N THR A 10 3.81 6.02 -20.13
CA THR A 10 4.62 6.63 -19.05
C THR A 10 4.25 6.14 -17.67
N VAL A 11 3.15 5.38 -17.52
CA VAL A 11 2.78 4.75 -16.26
C VAL A 11 3.63 3.51 -16.04
N VAL A 12 4.55 3.57 -15.09
CA VAL A 12 5.46 2.47 -14.76
C VAL A 12 4.78 1.41 -13.91
N THR A 13 3.99 1.83 -12.92
CA THR A 13 3.19 0.96 -12.05
C THR A 13 2.08 1.77 -11.39
N SER A 14 1.23 1.10 -10.64
CA SER A 14 0.09 1.72 -9.94
C SER A 14 0.00 1.22 -8.50
N ALA A 15 -0.23 2.12 -7.57
CA ALA A 15 -0.58 1.75 -6.20
C ALA A 15 -2.04 1.28 -6.19
N MET A 16 -2.25 -0.01 -6.04
CA MET A 16 -3.58 -0.63 -6.07
C MET A 16 -4.17 -0.74 -4.67
N LYS A 17 -5.49 -0.71 -4.61
CA LYS A 17 -6.26 -1.00 -3.39
C LYS A 17 -7.08 -2.26 -3.57
N GLY A 18 -6.93 -3.21 -2.66
CA GLY A 18 -7.74 -4.43 -2.58
C GLY A 18 -9.13 -4.16 -2.02
N LEU A 19 -10.00 -3.51 -2.79
CA LEU A 19 -11.32 -3.10 -2.31
C LEU A 19 -12.21 -4.29 -1.96
N SER A 20 -12.12 -5.38 -2.72
CA SER A 20 -12.86 -6.61 -2.42
C SER A 20 -12.40 -7.24 -1.12
N ASP A 21 -11.09 -7.37 -0.94
CA ASP A 21 -10.49 -7.93 0.29
C ASP A 21 -10.83 -7.07 1.51
N ALA A 22 -10.77 -5.75 1.36
CA ALA A 22 -11.16 -4.82 2.43
C ALA A 22 -12.65 -4.94 2.80
N ALA A 23 -13.52 -5.10 1.80
CA ALA A 23 -14.96 -5.31 2.03
C ALA A 23 -15.22 -6.66 2.73
N GLU A 24 -14.59 -7.74 2.27
CA GLU A 24 -14.70 -9.07 2.89
C GLU A 24 -14.21 -9.04 4.34
N TRP A 25 -13.07 -8.39 4.59
CA TRP A 25 -12.53 -8.19 5.92
C TRP A 25 -13.53 -7.48 6.86
N ALA A 26 -14.15 -6.39 6.39
CA ALA A 26 -15.14 -5.65 7.17
C ALA A 26 -16.41 -6.47 7.43
N ILE A 27 -16.89 -7.22 6.43
CA ILE A 27 -18.05 -8.10 6.56
C ILE A 27 -17.76 -9.22 7.57
N ALA A 28 -16.57 -9.81 7.54
CA ALA A 28 -16.15 -10.83 8.50
C ALA A 28 -16.25 -10.32 9.94
N LYS A 29 -15.88 -9.06 10.20
CA LYS A 29 -16.01 -8.44 11.52
C LYS A 29 -17.45 -8.41 12.03
N VAL A 30 -18.44 -8.27 11.13
CA VAL A 30 -19.87 -8.35 11.49
C VAL A 30 -20.24 -9.79 11.88
N TYR A 31 -19.86 -10.76 11.06
CA TYR A 31 -20.20 -12.17 11.31
C TYR A 31 -19.51 -12.73 12.56
N ASP A 32 -18.29 -12.30 12.84
CA ASP A 32 -17.52 -12.71 14.00
C ASP A 32 -17.95 -11.99 15.29
N GLY A 33 -18.85 -11.01 15.19
CA GLY A 33 -19.32 -10.23 16.33
C GLY A 33 -18.29 -9.22 16.87
N THR A 34 -17.28 -8.88 16.07
CA THR A 34 -16.20 -7.93 16.43
C THR A 34 -16.32 -6.59 15.73
N TRP A 35 -17.47 -6.27 15.19
CA TRP A 35 -17.75 -5.01 14.50
C TRP A 35 -17.43 -3.77 15.35
N ASP A 36 -17.66 -3.85 16.65
CA ASP A 36 -17.43 -2.73 17.58
C ASP A 36 -15.94 -2.31 17.64
N GLU A 37 -15.02 -3.19 17.24
CA GLU A 37 -13.58 -2.86 17.16
C GLU A 37 -13.25 -1.88 16.04
N ILE A 38 -14.08 -1.83 14.99
CA ILE A 38 -13.83 -1.02 13.78
C ILE A 38 -14.94 0.00 13.51
N GLY A 39 -16.13 -0.22 14.04
CA GLY A 39 -17.26 0.70 13.87
C GLY A 39 -16.95 2.08 14.45
N ASN A 40 -17.20 3.14 13.68
CA ASN A 40 -16.90 4.54 14.03
C ASN A 40 -15.40 4.84 14.27
N ALA A 41 -14.51 3.99 13.80
CA ALA A 41 -13.06 4.17 13.90
C ALA A 41 -12.42 4.23 12.50
N ALA A 42 -11.29 4.93 12.40
CA ALA A 42 -10.41 4.83 11.24
C ALA A 42 -9.54 3.59 11.39
N THR A 43 -9.57 2.72 10.37
CA THR A 43 -8.77 1.49 10.35
C THR A 43 -7.78 1.52 9.19
N SER A 44 -6.51 1.23 9.46
CA SER A 44 -5.48 1.09 8.45
C SER A 44 -5.38 -0.37 8.03
N LEU A 45 -5.64 -0.65 6.76
CA LEU A 45 -5.47 -1.97 6.17
C LEU A 45 -4.22 -1.97 5.28
N GLY A 46 -3.46 -3.04 5.33
CA GLY A 46 -2.19 -3.14 4.63
C GLY A 46 -2.01 -4.47 3.89
N VAL A 47 -0.77 -4.92 3.86
CA VAL A 47 -0.34 -6.15 3.18
C VAL A 47 -0.99 -7.38 3.80
N ALA A 48 -1.14 -7.42 5.13
CA ALA A 48 -1.72 -8.56 5.85
C ALA A 48 -3.18 -8.84 5.45
N GLU A 49 -3.91 -7.80 5.09
CA GLU A 49 -5.30 -7.89 4.64
C GLU A 49 -5.42 -7.93 3.10
N ASN A 50 -4.30 -8.04 2.39
CA ASN A 50 -4.24 -7.94 0.92
C ASN A 50 -4.89 -6.66 0.37
N ALA A 51 -4.83 -5.59 1.15
CA ALA A 51 -5.51 -4.33 0.85
C ALA A 51 -4.69 -3.37 0.00
N VAL A 52 -3.42 -3.65 -0.21
CA VAL A 52 -2.50 -2.84 -1.03
C VAL A 52 -1.55 -3.72 -1.82
N GLY A 53 -1.12 -3.27 -2.98
CA GLY A 53 -0.15 -3.99 -3.80
C GLY A 53 0.14 -3.29 -5.13
N LEU A 54 0.99 -3.92 -5.93
CA LEU A 54 1.31 -3.50 -7.29
C LEU A 54 0.76 -4.50 -8.32
N PRO A 55 0.37 -4.06 -9.53
CA PRO A 55 -0.11 -4.95 -10.58
C PRO A 55 1.05 -5.77 -11.15
N THR A 56 1.03 -7.07 -10.94
CA THR A 56 2.09 -7.98 -11.44
C THR A 56 1.88 -8.41 -12.90
N ALA A 57 0.63 -8.37 -13.39
CA ALA A 57 0.28 -8.76 -14.75
C ALA A 57 0.75 -7.76 -15.82
N THR A 58 0.96 -6.50 -15.45
CA THR A 58 1.36 -5.39 -16.33
C THR A 58 2.71 -4.81 -15.92
N TRP A 59 3.61 -5.66 -15.45
CA TRP A 59 4.92 -5.29 -14.93
C TRP A 59 5.82 -4.72 -16.03
N SER A 60 6.33 -3.50 -15.82
CA SER A 60 7.20 -2.80 -16.78
C SER A 60 8.55 -2.37 -16.22
N MET A 61 8.85 -2.69 -14.96
CA MET A 61 10.14 -2.37 -14.37
C MET A 61 11.25 -3.33 -14.86
N GLU A 62 12.33 -2.76 -15.42
CA GLU A 62 13.41 -3.55 -16.05
C GLU A 62 14.40 -4.14 -15.03
N ASN A 63 14.72 -3.40 -13.97
CA ASN A 63 15.75 -3.76 -12.99
C ASN A 63 15.19 -4.29 -11.67
N PHE A 64 13.91 -4.50 -11.59
CA PHE A 64 13.19 -5.03 -10.42
C PHE A 64 12.10 -5.97 -10.93
N SER A 65 12.31 -7.26 -10.72
CA SER A 65 11.41 -8.29 -11.25
C SER A 65 10.17 -8.51 -10.36
N VAL A 66 9.15 -9.19 -10.89
CA VAL A 66 7.99 -9.62 -10.09
C VAL A 66 8.44 -10.49 -8.93
N ALA A 67 9.45 -11.38 -9.13
CA ALA A 67 9.96 -12.21 -8.06
C ALA A 67 10.63 -11.39 -6.94
N ASP A 68 11.37 -10.34 -7.29
CA ASP A 68 11.94 -9.41 -6.31
C ASP A 68 10.84 -8.68 -5.51
N TYR A 69 9.77 -8.31 -6.21
CA TYR A 69 8.61 -7.70 -5.57
C TYR A 69 7.90 -8.67 -4.62
N GLU A 70 7.70 -9.91 -5.03
CA GLU A 70 7.07 -10.93 -4.18
C GLU A 70 7.90 -11.23 -2.93
N ASP A 71 9.23 -11.29 -3.05
CA ASP A 71 10.14 -11.43 -1.91
C ASP A 71 10.04 -10.23 -0.95
N LEU A 72 10.04 -9.01 -1.51
CA LEU A 72 9.85 -7.79 -0.73
C LEU A 72 8.49 -7.77 -0.02
N PHE A 73 7.43 -8.17 -0.71
CA PHE A 73 6.08 -8.27 -0.16
C PHE A 73 6.02 -9.23 1.02
N GLN A 74 6.68 -10.40 0.92
CA GLN A 74 6.79 -11.35 2.03
C GLN A 74 7.56 -10.79 3.21
N LYS A 75 8.63 -10.02 2.99
CA LYS A 75 9.38 -9.35 4.07
C LYS A 75 8.53 -8.33 4.82
N VAL A 76 7.68 -7.58 4.11
CA VAL A 76 6.73 -6.67 4.75
C VAL A 76 5.68 -7.45 5.53
N LEU A 77 5.13 -8.52 4.96
CA LEU A 77 4.13 -9.38 5.60
C LEU A 77 4.67 -10.03 6.88
N ASN A 78 5.92 -10.47 6.86
CA ASN A 78 6.58 -11.10 8.02
C ASN A 78 7.04 -10.09 9.10
N GLY A 79 6.96 -8.80 8.82
CA GLY A 79 7.41 -7.76 9.73
C GLY A 79 8.90 -7.45 9.70
N ASP A 80 9.65 -8.01 8.74
CA ASP A 80 11.07 -7.73 8.53
C ASP A 80 11.31 -6.30 8.02
N ILE A 81 10.32 -5.75 7.33
CA ILE A 81 10.30 -4.36 6.83
C ILE A 81 9.05 -3.68 7.38
N THR A 82 9.24 -2.54 8.02
CA THR A 82 8.15 -1.70 8.53
C THR A 82 7.90 -0.55 7.56
N ILE A 83 6.64 -0.40 7.14
CA ILE A 83 6.19 0.73 6.32
C ILE A 83 5.78 1.86 7.25
N ASP A 84 6.32 3.06 7.01
CA ASP A 84 5.89 4.27 7.71
C ASP A 84 4.52 4.71 7.21
N ASN A 85 3.53 4.74 8.11
CA ASN A 85 2.17 5.19 7.85
C ASN A 85 1.83 6.47 8.64
N ASN A 86 2.82 7.26 9.02
CA ASN A 86 2.62 8.50 9.76
C ASN A 86 1.82 9.52 8.92
N SER A 87 0.54 9.70 9.28
CA SER A 87 -0.36 10.67 8.64
C SER A 87 -0.27 12.08 9.23
N GLU A 88 0.52 12.25 10.30
CA GLU A 88 0.65 13.52 11.03
C GLU A 88 1.83 14.37 10.56
N MET A 89 2.63 13.86 9.63
CA MET A 89 3.78 14.57 9.07
C MET A 89 3.30 15.71 8.16
N ALA A 90 3.43 16.93 8.63
CA ALA A 90 3.01 18.12 7.88
C ALA A 90 4.00 18.49 6.74
N ASP A 91 5.26 18.19 6.92
CA ASP A 91 6.33 18.47 5.94
C ASP A 91 7.16 17.21 5.70
N PRO A 92 6.99 16.56 4.54
CA PRO A 92 7.70 15.32 4.21
C PRO A 92 9.22 15.50 4.04
N SER A 93 9.74 16.74 3.92
CA SER A 93 11.18 16.99 3.90
C SER A 93 11.86 16.63 5.22
N THR A 94 11.08 16.55 6.31
CA THR A 94 11.57 16.18 7.65
C THR A 94 11.67 14.66 7.86
N ALA A 95 11.36 13.84 6.87
CA ALA A 95 11.36 12.37 6.98
C ALA A 95 12.76 11.76 7.20
N GLY A 96 13.84 12.54 7.06
CA GLY A 96 15.20 12.07 7.32
C GLY A 96 15.73 11.07 6.30
N LEU A 97 15.28 11.15 5.06
CA LEU A 97 15.67 10.23 3.98
C LEU A 97 17.10 10.51 3.51
N SER A 98 17.88 9.45 3.33
CA SER A 98 19.29 9.57 2.90
C SER A 98 19.47 9.49 1.38
N ASN A 99 18.59 8.75 0.68
CA ASN A 99 18.70 8.46 -0.76
C ASN A 99 17.73 9.29 -1.61
N VAL A 100 16.86 10.04 -0.98
CA VAL A 100 15.83 10.86 -1.64
C VAL A 100 15.91 12.26 -1.11
N ASN A 101 15.93 13.24 -2.02
CA ASN A 101 15.78 14.66 -1.67
C ASN A 101 14.33 15.06 -1.85
N VAL A 102 13.67 15.41 -0.75
CA VAL A 102 12.27 15.86 -0.78
C VAL A 102 12.24 17.37 -0.86
N ASN A 103 11.70 17.90 -1.95
CA ASN A 103 11.39 19.31 -2.11
C ASN A 103 9.88 19.52 -1.87
N TYR A 104 9.52 19.93 -0.66
CA TYR A 104 8.13 20.18 -0.30
C TYR A 104 7.70 21.58 -0.74
N ILE A 105 6.75 21.64 -1.65
CA ILE A 105 6.27 22.91 -2.23
C ILE A 105 5.12 23.53 -1.43
N GLY A 106 4.62 22.80 -0.44
CA GLY A 106 3.47 23.19 0.36
C GLY A 106 2.14 22.92 -0.35
N GLY A 107 1.06 22.99 0.36
CA GLY A 107 -0.31 22.79 -0.14
C GLY A 107 -1.34 23.50 0.71
#